data_bf58f6d075ade267a169937ad24040c6
#
_entry.id   bf58f6d075ade267a169937ad24040c6
#
_cell.length_a   1.000
_cell.length_b   1.000
_cell.length_c   1.000
_cell.angle_alpha   90.00
_cell.angle_beta   90.00
_cell.angle_gamma   90.00
#
_symmetry.space_group_name_H-M   'P 1'
#
loop_
_entity.id
_entity.type
_entity.pdbx_description
1 polymer ?
#
loop_
_entity_poly.entity_id
_entity_poly.type
_entity_poly.pdbx_seq_one_letter_code
_entity_poly.pdbx_strand_id
1 'polypeptide(L)'
;MEPIARTLNLPETHWVIPQAPYEASGDGYSWFGGNEETGWQYQASFDLLSTIIHNLNNKGFSANQIFMLSFSQGACLTMEFMIRQPFSLGGIIPIAGFIRYKKRVKQDATDASHKTPILLLHGEKDKVILPDQSKISLEIFKDAGYQVDLQILSAGHKIPLQAKSIIKDFILRV
;
A
#
# COMPACT_ATOMS: atom_id res chain seq x y z
N MET A 1 8.29 -8.39 -5.17
CA MET A 1 7.68 -8.70 -3.84
C MET A 1 7.95 -10.11 -3.34
N GLU A 2 8.04 -11.13 -4.21
CA GLU A 2 8.29 -12.52 -3.79
C GLU A 2 9.48 -12.72 -2.84
N PRO A 3 10.67 -12.12 -3.04
CA PRO A 3 11.77 -12.25 -2.08
C PRO A 3 11.41 -11.72 -0.69
N ILE A 4 10.58 -10.68 -0.60
CA ILE A 4 10.13 -10.11 0.68
C ILE A 4 9.18 -11.09 1.39
N ALA A 5 8.21 -11.64 0.67
CA ALA A 5 7.30 -12.65 1.22
C ALA A 5 8.06 -13.82 1.86
N ARG A 6 9.06 -14.33 1.15
CA ARG A 6 9.92 -15.42 1.65
C ARG A 6 10.75 -15.02 2.88
N THR A 7 11.27 -13.78 2.91
CA THR A 7 12.13 -13.33 4.03
C THR A 7 11.35 -12.96 5.29
N LEU A 8 10.10 -12.52 5.18
CA LEU A 8 9.26 -12.21 6.34
C LEU A 8 8.97 -13.45 7.19
N ASN A 9 8.91 -14.63 6.57
CA ASN A 9 8.71 -15.91 7.26
C ASN A 9 7.59 -15.82 8.31
N LEU A 10 6.40 -15.41 7.86
CA LEU A 10 5.19 -15.36 8.69
C LEU A 10 4.50 -16.73 8.58
N PRO A 11 4.40 -17.48 9.69
CA PRO A 11 3.70 -18.77 9.68
C PRO A 11 2.21 -18.54 9.38
N GLU A 12 1.59 -19.53 8.77
CA GLU A 12 0.14 -19.56 8.47
C GLU A 12 -0.36 -18.37 7.60
N THR A 13 0.56 -17.73 6.86
CA THR A 13 0.23 -16.60 5.99
C THR A 13 0.17 -17.04 4.54
N HIS A 14 -0.95 -16.72 3.88
CA HIS A 14 -1.10 -16.90 2.44
C HIS A 14 -0.66 -15.63 1.71
N TRP A 15 0.28 -15.77 0.77
CA TRP A 15 0.79 -14.67 -0.03
C TRP A 15 0.15 -14.65 -1.40
N VAL A 16 -0.43 -13.51 -1.77
CA VAL A 16 -0.89 -13.23 -3.13
C VAL A 16 -0.01 -12.11 -3.69
N ILE A 17 0.66 -12.36 -4.79
CA ILE A 17 1.57 -11.42 -5.45
C ILE A 17 1.03 -11.13 -6.84
N PRO A 18 0.13 -10.13 -6.98
CA PRO A 18 -0.49 -9.84 -8.27
C PRO A 18 0.48 -9.16 -9.23
N GLN A 19 0.28 -9.42 -10.52
CA GLN A 19 0.89 -8.69 -11.61
C GLN A 19 0.09 -7.42 -11.88
N ALA A 20 0.76 -6.29 -12.03
CA ALA A 20 0.11 -5.03 -12.42
C ALA A 20 -0.52 -5.14 -13.82
N PRO A 21 -1.71 -4.55 -14.07
CA PRO A 21 -2.49 -4.81 -15.27
C PRO A 21 -2.15 -3.95 -16.48
N TYR A 22 -1.45 -2.83 -16.31
CA TYR A 22 -1.10 -1.96 -17.43
C TYR A 22 0.28 -2.31 -17.97
N GLU A 23 0.41 -2.31 -19.30
CA GLU A 23 1.72 -2.45 -19.95
C GLU A 23 2.56 -1.20 -19.70
N ALA A 24 3.87 -1.40 -19.53
CA ALA A 24 4.86 -0.34 -19.40
C ALA A 24 5.96 -0.54 -20.46
N SER A 25 6.75 0.48 -20.71
CA SER A 25 7.89 0.38 -21.62
C SER A 25 8.86 -0.73 -21.22
N GLY A 26 9.43 -1.44 -22.20
CA GLY A 26 10.46 -2.46 -21.96
C GLY A 26 9.93 -3.77 -21.38
N ASP A 27 8.82 -4.28 -21.88
CA ASP A 27 8.18 -5.53 -21.45
C ASP A 27 7.81 -5.57 -19.95
N GLY A 28 7.69 -4.39 -19.33
CA GLY A 28 7.31 -4.23 -17.93
C GLY A 28 5.82 -4.05 -17.73
N TYR A 29 5.43 -4.00 -16.44
CA TYR A 29 4.04 -3.75 -16.04
C TYR A 29 3.95 -2.60 -15.04
N SER A 30 2.85 -1.90 -15.05
CA SER A 30 2.59 -0.71 -14.25
C SER A 30 1.25 -0.81 -13.52
N TRP A 31 1.17 -0.27 -12.31
CA TRP A 31 -0.08 -0.10 -11.57
C TRP A 31 -0.90 1.10 -12.07
N PHE A 32 -0.30 1.97 -12.89
CA PHE A 32 -0.98 3.10 -13.50
C PHE A 32 -0.74 3.10 -15.00
N GLY A 33 -1.80 3.27 -15.78
CA GLY A 33 -1.75 3.58 -17.20
C GLY A 33 -1.80 5.08 -17.43
N GLY A 34 -1.63 5.51 -18.69
CA GLY A 34 -1.60 6.93 -19.05
C GLY A 34 -0.36 7.65 -18.55
N ASN A 35 -0.43 8.97 -18.53
CA ASN A 35 0.64 9.86 -18.07
C ASN A 35 0.06 11.19 -17.58
N GLU A 36 0.90 12.20 -17.34
CA GLU A 36 0.45 13.53 -16.89
C GLU A 36 -0.38 14.28 -17.94
N GLU A 37 -0.13 14.05 -19.22
CA GLU A 37 -0.86 14.70 -20.33
C GLU A 37 -2.21 14.04 -20.58
N THR A 38 -2.27 12.70 -20.59
CA THR A 38 -3.49 11.93 -20.87
C THR A 38 -4.33 11.64 -19.63
N GLY A 39 -3.81 11.97 -18.46
CA GLY A 39 -4.36 11.58 -17.18
C GLY A 39 -3.95 10.15 -16.77
N TRP A 40 -3.83 9.96 -15.46
CA TRP A 40 -3.47 8.67 -14.88
C TRP A 40 -4.69 7.73 -14.81
N GLN A 41 -4.54 6.54 -15.36
CA GLN A 41 -5.54 5.48 -15.34
C GLN A 41 -5.15 4.45 -14.26
N TYR A 42 -6.09 4.07 -13.41
CA TYR A 42 -5.85 3.10 -12.31
C TYR A 42 -7.04 2.17 -12.06
N GLN A 43 -8.12 2.31 -12.83
CA GLN A 43 -9.34 1.54 -12.59
C GLN A 43 -9.10 0.03 -12.72
N ALA A 44 -8.37 -0.43 -13.75
CA ALA A 44 -8.04 -1.85 -13.91
C ALA A 44 -7.24 -2.41 -12.72
N SER A 45 -6.38 -1.61 -12.10
CA SER A 45 -5.68 -1.99 -10.88
C SER A 45 -6.63 -2.10 -9.69
N PHE A 46 -7.59 -1.20 -9.55
CA PHE A 46 -8.61 -1.26 -8.49
C PHE A 46 -9.51 -2.47 -8.66
N ASP A 47 -9.95 -2.76 -9.89
CA ASP A 47 -10.79 -3.91 -10.20
C ASP A 47 -10.06 -5.23 -9.89
N LEU A 48 -8.77 -5.31 -10.25
CA LEU A 48 -7.92 -6.45 -9.91
C LEU A 48 -7.80 -6.66 -8.40
N LEU A 49 -7.50 -5.60 -7.63
CA LEU A 49 -7.37 -5.69 -6.18
C LEU A 49 -8.71 -6.07 -5.52
N SER A 50 -9.81 -5.49 -5.98
CA SER A 50 -11.17 -5.83 -5.52
C SER A 50 -11.51 -7.29 -5.78
N THR A 51 -11.16 -7.80 -6.98
CA THR A 51 -11.35 -9.21 -7.36
C THR A 51 -10.52 -10.14 -6.46
N ILE A 52 -9.28 -9.78 -6.17
CA ILE A 52 -8.42 -10.57 -5.27
C ILE A 52 -9.03 -10.64 -3.87
N ILE A 53 -9.46 -9.51 -3.31
CA ILE A 53 -10.09 -9.47 -1.98
C ILE A 53 -11.38 -10.30 -1.97
N HIS A 54 -12.22 -10.17 -2.99
CA HIS A 54 -13.43 -10.96 -3.13
C HIS A 54 -13.13 -12.47 -3.16
N ASN A 55 -12.13 -12.88 -3.93
CA ASN A 55 -11.71 -14.27 -4.02
C ASN A 55 -11.13 -14.82 -2.69
N LEU A 56 -10.42 -13.97 -1.94
CA LEU A 56 -9.94 -14.34 -0.59
C LEU A 56 -11.10 -14.48 0.39
N ASN A 57 -12.10 -13.59 0.34
CA ASN A 57 -13.29 -13.69 1.16
C ASN A 57 -14.05 -15.00 0.88
N ASN A 58 -14.18 -15.41 -0.39
CA ASN A 58 -14.79 -16.67 -0.79
C ASN A 58 -14.02 -17.92 -0.31
N LYS A 59 -12.72 -17.75 0.01
CA LYS A 59 -11.87 -18.78 0.63
C LYS A 59 -11.89 -18.75 2.16
N GLY A 60 -12.70 -17.87 2.77
CA GLY A 60 -12.88 -17.80 4.22
C GLY A 60 -12.01 -16.74 4.92
N PHE A 61 -11.20 -15.95 4.18
CA PHE A 61 -10.47 -14.83 4.76
C PHE A 61 -11.36 -13.60 4.83
N SER A 62 -11.68 -13.09 6.00
CA SER A 62 -12.38 -11.82 6.14
C SER A 62 -11.47 -10.64 5.79
N ALA A 63 -12.04 -9.50 5.37
CA ALA A 63 -11.25 -8.34 4.92
C ALA A 63 -10.27 -7.84 5.99
N ASN A 64 -10.66 -7.87 7.27
CA ASN A 64 -9.79 -7.49 8.39
C ASN A 64 -8.63 -8.47 8.67
N GLN A 65 -8.55 -9.60 7.99
CA GLN A 65 -7.41 -10.52 7.99
C GLN A 65 -6.46 -10.29 6.79
N ILE A 66 -6.82 -9.38 5.88
CA ILE A 66 -6.05 -9.10 4.67
C ILE A 66 -5.17 -7.87 4.91
N PHE A 67 -3.87 -8.05 4.71
CA PHE A 67 -2.87 -6.97 4.76
C PHE A 67 -2.33 -6.69 3.37
N MET A 68 -2.13 -5.41 3.04
CA MET A 68 -1.54 -5.01 1.77
C MET A 68 -0.14 -4.44 1.99
N LEU A 69 0.89 -5.23 1.65
CA LEU A 69 2.29 -4.80 1.65
C LEU A 69 2.68 -4.36 0.24
N SER A 70 3.14 -3.12 0.10
CA SER A 70 3.38 -2.52 -1.21
C SER A 70 4.61 -1.62 -1.23
N PHE A 71 5.20 -1.45 -2.41
CA PHE A 71 6.43 -0.68 -2.60
C PHE A 71 6.32 0.31 -3.76
N SER A 72 6.86 1.53 -3.58
CA SER A 72 6.99 2.55 -4.62
C SER A 72 5.64 2.85 -5.30
N GLN A 73 5.51 2.62 -6.60
CA GLN A 73 4.26 2.81 -7.34
C GLN A 73 3.08 2.01 -6.74
N GLY A 74 3.33 0.76 -6.31
CA GLY A 74 2.33 -0.05 -5.63
C GLY A 74 1.90 0.55 -4.29
N ALA A 75 2.80 1.21 -3.57
CA ALA A 75 2.47 1.91 -2.33
C ALA A 75 1.53 3.10 -2.58
N CYS A 76 1.75 3.86 -3.65
CA CYS A 76 0.83 4.92 -4.06
C CYS A 76 -0.56 4.36 -4.37
N LEU A 77 -0.62 3.26 -5.16
CA LEU A 77 -1.88 2.62 -5.49
C LEU A 77 -2.63 2.12 -4.25
N THR A 78 -1.94 1.43 -3.34
CA THR A 78 -2.55 0.85 -2.14
C THR A 78 -3.20 1.92 -1.26
N MET A 79 -2.57 3.07 -1.07
CA MET A 79 -3.15 4.19 -0.32
C MET A 79 -4.41 4.73 -0.99
N GLU A 80 -4.36 4.94 -2.32
CA GLU A 80 -5.52 5.41 -3.10
C GLU A 80 -6.67 4.39 -3.12
N PHE A 81 -6.35 3.10 -3.18
CA PHE A 81 -7.34 2.03 -3.17
C PHE A 81 -8.02 1.93 -1.81
N MET A 82 -7.24 1.86 -0.73
CA MET A 82 -7.74 1.60 0.63
C MET A 82 -8.76 2.63 1.09
N ILE A 83 -8.52 3.92 0.87
CA ILE A 83 -9.43 4.98 1.34
C ILE A 83 -10.86 4.86 0.80
N ARG A 84 -11.03 4.20 -0.36
CA ARG A 84 -12.31 4.07 -1.07
C ARG A 84 -13.05 2.77 -0.77
N GLN A 85 -12.50 1.91 0.10
CA GLN A 85 -13.12 0.61 0.34
C GLN A 85 -14.31 0.73 1.31
N PRO A 86 -15.42 0.02 1.06
CA PRO A 86 -16.58 -0.02 1.96
C PRO A 86 -16.39 -0.98 3.14
N PHE A 87 -15.16 -1.46 3.35
CA PHE A 87 -14.75 -2.36 4.43
C PHE A 87 -13.37 -1.95 4.97
N SER A 88 -13.04 -2.40 6.18
CA SER A 88 -11.70 -2.27 6.74
C SER A 88 -10.83 -3.47 6.36
N LEU A 89 -9.56 -3.21 6.04
CA LEU A 89 -8.52 -4.23 5.95
C LEU A 89 -7.86 -4.46 7.31
N GLY A 90 -7.13 -5.56 7.47
CA GLY A 90 -6.25 -5.78 8.62
C GLY A 90 -5.18 -4.71 8.73
N GLY A 91 -4.70 -4.19 7.62
CA GLY A 91 -3.80 -3.05 7.57
C GLY A 91 -3.17 -2.85 6.20
N ILE A 92 -2.59 -1.67 5.99
CA ILE A 92 -1.75 -1.41 4.82
C ILE A 92 -0.35 -0.99 5.23
N ILE A 93 0.66 -1.44 4.46
CA ILE A 93 2.08 -1.17 4.70
C ILE A 93 2.69 -0.60 3.40
N PRO A 94 2.42 0.67 3.10
CA PRO A 94 3.02 1.34 1.94
C PRO A 94 4.48 1.69 2.22
N ILE A 95 5.40 1.24 1.37
CA ILE A 95 6.84 1.47 1.51
C ILE A 95 7.32 2.35 0.36
N ALA A 96 8.02 3.45 0.66
CA ALA A 96 8.60 4.39 -0.29
C ALA A 96 7.58 4.89 -1.33
N GLY A 97 6.38 5.27 -0.88
CA GLY A 97 5.30 5.82 -1.70
C GLY A 97 4.76 7.13 -1.16
N PHE A 98 3.76 7.66 -1.82
CA PHE A 98 3.05 8.87 -1.40
C PHE A 98 1.58 8.83 -1.85
N ILE A 99 0.72 9.56 -1.14
CA ILE A 99 -0.66 9.75 -1.57
C ILE A 99 -0.70 10.71 -2.78
N ARG A 100 -1.21 10.25 -3.90
CA ARG A 100 -1.20 11.00 -5.17
C ARG A 100 -2.26 12.11 -5.18
N TYR A 101 -3.48 11.77 -4.80
CA TYR A 101 -4.62 12.70 -4.84
C TYR A 101 -4.93 13.27 -3.45
N LYS A 102 -4.00 14.05 -2.91
CA LYS A 102 -4.00 14.58 -1.53
C LYS A 102 -5.35 15.18 -1.10
N LYS A 103 -5.98 15.98 -1.98
CA LYS A 103 -7.26 16.65 -1.68
C LYS A 103 -8.45 15.68 -1.61
N ARG A 104 -8.33 14.52 -2.25
CA ARG A 104 -9.39 13.52 -2.33
C ARG A 104 -9.47 12.60 -1.11
N VAL A 105 -8.44 12.56 -0.27
CA VAL A 105 -8.42 11.64 0.89
C VAL A 105 -9.65 11.85 1.77
N LYS A 106 -9.92 13.09 2.18
CA LYS A 106 -11.12 13.40 2.99
C LYS A 106 -12.44 13.24 2.24
N GLN A 107 -12.43 13.40 0.91
CA GLN A 107 -13.65 13.33 0.09
C GLN A 107 -14.05 11.90 -0.23
N ASP A 108 -13.07 11.04 -0.49
CA ASP A 108 -13.26 9.68 -0.96
C ASP A 108 -13.19 8.64 0.18
N ALA A 109 -12.74 9.05 1.38
CA ALA A 109 -12.66 8.18 2.54
C ALA A 109 -14.04 7.68 2.98
N THR A 110 -14.13 6.39 3.27
CA THR A 110 -15.34 5.77 3.83
C THR A 110 -15.17 5.57 5.34
N ASP A 111 -16.27 5.51 6.09
CA ASP A 111 -16.25 5.22 7.53
C ASP A 111 -15.57 3.88 7.84
N ALA A 112 -15.71 2.91 6.93
CA ALA A 112 -15.08 1.61 7.08
C ALA A 112 -13.57 1.69 6.85
N SER A 113 -13.11 2.46 5.86
CA SER A 113 -11.69 2.62 5.55
C SER A 113 -10.89 3.26 6.69
N HIS A 114 -11.50 4.13 7.49
CA HIS A 114 -10.86 4.75 8.67
C HIS A 114 -10.42 3.73 9.73
N LYS A 115 -11.03 2.55 9.74
CA LYS A 115 -10.67 1.45 10.66
C LYS A 115 -9.46 0.65 10.20
N THR A 116 -8.95 0.91 8.97
CA THR A 116 -7.76 0.24 8.44
C THR A 116 -6.50 0.92 9.00
N PRO A 117 -5.68 0.25 9.82
CA PRO A 117 -4.43 0.83 10.31
C PRO A 117 -3.41 0.95 9.18
N ILE A 118 -2.59 2.01 9.25
CA ILE A 118 -1.61 2.36 8.22
C ILE A 118 -0.22 2.41 8.85
N LEU A 119 0.73 1.65 8.29
CA LEU A 119 2.15 1.73 8.61
C LEU A 119 2.93 2.22 7.39
N LEU A 120 3.30 3.48 7.36
CA LEU A 120 4.18 4.04 6.33
C LEU A 120 5.64 3.71 6.64
N LEU A 121 6.37 3.18 5.65
CA LEU A 121 7.81 2.95 5.76
C LEU A 121 8.55 3.72 4.67
N HIS A 122 9.69 4.35 5.00
CA HIS A 122 10.49 5.07 4.01
C HIS A 122 11.98 5.02 4.34
N GLY A 123 12.81 5.05 3.29
CA GLY A 123 14.26 5.16 3.43
C GLY A 123 14.70 6.62 3.57
N GLU A 124 15.48 6.96 4.61
CA GLU A 124 15.98 8.34 4.83
C GLU A 124 16.84 8.89 3.68
N LYS A 125 17.50 7.99 2.93
CA LYS A 125 18.39 8.30 1.80
C LYS A 125 17.77 8.04 0.44
N ASP A 126 16.43 7.94 0.39
CA ASP A 126 15.69 7.75 -0.86
C ASP A 126 15.80 9.00 -1.73
N LYS A 127 16.36 8.81 -2.93
CA LYS A 127 16.55 9.88 -3.95
C LYS A 127 15.55 9.77 -5.10
N VAL A 128 14.72 8.72 -5.14
CA VAL A 128 13.71 8.51 -6.17
C VAL A 128 12.39 9.13 -5.70
N ILE A 129 11.95 8.78 -4.50
CA ILE A 129 10.84 9.43 -3.82
C ILE A 129 11.39 9.96 -2.50
N LEU A 130 11.39 11.27 -2.34
CA LEU A 130 11.95 11.90 -1.16
C LEU A 130 11.15 11.53 0.10
N PRO A 131 11.79 11.28 1.26
CA PRO A 131 11.12 10.89 2.51
C PRO A 131 10.03 11.88 2.95
N ASP A 132 10.16 13.16 2.59
CA ASP A 132 9.17 14.17 2.89
C ASP A 132 7.80 13.88 2.28
N GLN A 133 7.72 13.11 1.19
CA GLN A 133 6.44 12.68 0.63
C GLN A 133 5.67 11.74 1.58
N SER A 134 6.36 10.87 2.30
CA SER A 134 5.72 10.04 3.34
C SER A 134 5.34 10.84 4.59
N LYS A 135 6.11 11.85 4.97
CA LYS A 135 5.74 12.78 6.05
C LYS A 135 4.47 13.56 5.69
N ILE A 136 4.38 14.07 4.46
CA ILE A 136 3.18 14.73 3.95
C ILE A 136 1.99 13.75 3.95
N SER A 137 2.19 12.50 3.53
CA SER A 137 1.14 11.48 3.55
C SER A 137 0.68 11.16 4.96
N LEU A 138 1.60 11.08 5.93
CA LEU A 138 1.31 10.93 7.36
C LEU A 138 0.36 12.02 7.85
N GLU A 139 0.70 13.29 7.61
CA GLU A 139 -0.13 14.43 8.06
C GLU A 139 -1.51 14.41 7.40
N ILE A 140 -1.60 14.12 6.10
CA ILE A 140 -2.87 14.03 5.38
C ILE A 140 -3.76 12.94 5.98
N PHE A 141 -3.22 11.76 6.28
CA PHE A 141 -3.98 10.67 6.88
C PHE A 141 -4.39 10.99 8.32
N LYS A 142 -3.52 11.59 9.13
CA LYS A 142 -3.86 12.06 10.48
C LYS A 142 -4.99 13.08 10.45
N ASP A 143 -4.88 14.09 9.59
CA ASP A 143 -5.89 15.12 9.41
C ASP A 143 -7.23 14.58 8.89
N ALA A 144 -7.20 13.44 8.20
CA ALA A 144 -8.39 12.72 7.77
C ALA A 144 -8.92 11.74 8.81
N GLY A 145 -8.27 11.59 9.98
CA GLY A 145 -8.76 10.76 11.09
C GLY A 145 -8.32 9.29 11.04
N TYR A 146 -7.32 8.94 10.23
CA TYR A 146 -6.78 7.57 10.17
C TYR A 146 -5.78 7.31 11.31
N GLN A 147 -5.75 6.04 11.78
CA GLN A 147 -4.66 5.53 12.60
C GLN A 147 -3.47 5.26 11.68
N VAL A 148 -2.43 6.09 11.75
CA VAL A 148 -1.26 6.03 10.88
C VAL A 148 0.03 6.27 11.63
N ASP A 149 1.03 5.43 11.37
CA ASP A 149 2.39 5.54 11.86
C ASP A 149 3.38 5.65 10.68
N LEU A 150 4.50 6.33 10.89
CA LEU A 150 5.60 6.45 9.94
C LEU A 150 6.91 6.03 10.59
N GLN A 151 7.64 5.13 9.92
CA GLN A 151 9.00 4.75 10.29
C GLN A 151 9.96 5.13 9.15
N ILE A 152 10.95 5.97 9.48
CA ILE A 152 12.05 6.31 8.58
C ILE A 152 13.23 5.39 8.90
N LEU A 153 13.73 4.69 7.88
CA LEU A 153 14.76 3.67 8.03
C LEU A 153 16.04 4.06 7.27
N SER A 154 17.20 3.58 7.73
CA SER A 154 18.47 3.88 7.06
C SER A 154 18.63 3.10 5.76
N ALA A 155 17.98 3.59 4.70
CA ALA A 155 17.95 3.00 3.36
C ALA A 155 17.76 4.05 2.27
N GLY A 156 18.09 3.68 1.02
CA GLY A 156 17.66 4.39 -0.18
C GLY A 156 16.28 3.88 -0.66
N HIS A 157 16.02 3.96 -2.00
CA HIS A 157 14.78 3.48 -2.62
C HIS A 157 14.74 1.94 -2.68
N LYS A 158 14.54 1.30 -1.55
CA LYS A 158 14.45 -0.17 -1.41
C LYS A 158 13.73 -0.54 -0.12
N ILE A 159 13.32 -1.79 0.00
CA ILE A 159 12.79 -2.35 1.25
C ILE A 159 13.99 -2.82 2.09
N PRO A 160 14.32 -2.14 3.20
CA PRO A 160 15.47 -2.52 4.02
C PRO A 160 15.19 -3.75 4.88
N LEU A 161 16.25 -4.50 5.23
CA LEU A 161 16.11 -5.69 6.09
C LEU A 161 15.51 -5.35 7.47
N GLN A 162 15.79 -4.16 8.00
CA GLN A 162 15.23 -3.69 9.26
C GLN A 162 13.69 -3.57 9.24
N ALA A 163 13.09 -3.38 8.04
CA ALA A 163 11.64 -3.34 7.90
C ALA A 163 10.97 -4.66 8.30
N LYS A 164 11.70 -5.79 8.25
CA LYS A 164 11.15 -7.12 8.51
C LYS A 164 10.48 -7.24 9.89
N SER A 165 11.18 -6.85 10.97
CA SER A 165 10.63 -6.91 12.32
C SER A 165 9.45 -5.96 12.49
N ILE A 166 9.56 -4.74 11.96
CA ILE A 166 8.52 -3.71 12.02
C ILE A 166 7.24 -4.18 11.33
N ILE A 167 7.36 -4.74 10.12
CA ILE A 167 6.24 -5.30 9.35
C ILE A 167 5.60 -6.48 10.11
N LYS A 168 6.43 -7.39 10.62
CA LYS A 168 5.96 -8.55 11.38
C LYS A 168 5.20 -8.12 12.63
N ASP A 169 5.77 -7.19 13.40
CA ASP A 169 5.15 -6.67 14.62
C ASP A 169 3.82 -5.97 14.33
N PHE A 170 3.74 -5.22 13.21
CA PHE A 170 2.50 -4.58 12.79
C PHE A 170 1.42 -5.61 12.44
N ILE A 171 1.74 -6.63 11.65
CA ILE A 171 0.78 -7.68 11.25
C ILE A 171 0.29 -8.50 12.46
N LEU A 172 1.14 -8.73 13.45
CA LEU A 172 0.81 -9.57 14.61
C LEU A 172 0.11 -8.81 15.75
N ARG A 173 0.06 -7.48 15.73
CA ARG A 173 -0.58 -6.65 16.78
C ARG A 173 -2.03 -6.29 16.47
N VAL A 174 -2.47 -6.46 15.23
CA VAL A 174 -3.80 -6.04 14.74
C VAL A 174 -4.82 -7.17 14.81
#